data_c8e28c4fa75aab89b9eb7560d328f868
#
_entry.id   c8e28c4fa75aab89b9eb7560d328f868
#
_cell.length_a   1.000
_cell.length_b   1.000
_cell.length_c   1.000
_cell.angle_alpha   90.00
_cell.angle_beta   90.00
_cell.angle_gamma   90.00
#
_symmetry.space_group_name_H-M   'P 1'
#
loop_
_entity.id
_entity.type
_entity.pdbx_description
1 polymer ?
#
loop_
_entity_poly.entity_id
_entity_poly.type
_entity_poly.pdbx_seq_one_letter_code
_entity_poly.pdbx_strand_id
1 'polypeptide(L)'
;MRIKSILLSLSAVVALSAGVANAATNLVTNGNFSDTSQGGNKQLAYTTNNIEANRTTLDGWTSSNRNDRYNFVLDTAIANTDKSVKWMKTSIAGGLGQGNVFASDSQYLPGTLSQNITGLTAGGLYTLTFDFALAQQVGFNGVNNDNFWQVGFGDVNPTQNSALLSIANGGFSGWKTATMTFAATSTSQVLSFLAQGTGPGAPPFLLLDNVSLISAVPEPSTWGMMLGGLGLVGFLARRRRAAKLA
;
A
#
# COMPACT_ATOMS: atom_id res chain seq x y z
N MET A 1 68.47 36.04 -21.83
CA MET A 1 67.21 35.62 -22.48
C MET A 1 66.46 34.70 -21.49
N ARG A 2 65.42 35.23 -20.78
CA ARG A 2 64.69 34.49 -19.74
C ARG A 2 63.43 33.95 -20.31
N ILE A 3 63.30 32.65 -20.39
CA ILE A 3 62.09 31.96 -20.85
C ILE A 3 61.15 31.86 -19.64
N LYS A 4 59.98 32.55 -19.74
CA LYS A 4 58.89 32.47 -18.76
C LYS A 4 58.05 31.23 -19.06
N SER A 5 58.07 30.25 -18.17
CA SER A 5 57.19 29.10 -18.20
C SER A 5 55.77 29.54 -17.84
N ILE A 6 54.84 29.43 -18.75
CA ILE A 6 53.39 29.65 -18.52
C ILE A 6 52.84 28.31 -18.04
N LEU A 7 52.47 28.23 -16.75
CA LEU A 7 51.68 27.14 -16.21
C LEU A 7 50.18 27.35 -16.63
N LEU A 8 49.70 26.56 -17.57
CA LEU A 8 48.29 26.43 -17.81
C LEU A 8 47.68 25.57 -16.72
N SER A 9 46.91 26.16 -15.82
CA SER A 9 46.06 25.46 -14.88
C SER A 9 44.77 25.02 -15.60
N LEU A 10 44.70 23.73 -15.95
CA LEU A 10 43.47 23.10 -16.48
C LEU A 10 42.54 22.81 -15.31
N SER A 11 41.56 23.70 -15.11
CA SER A 11 40.48 23.49 -14.15
C SER A 11 39.46 22.53 -14.75
N ALA A 12 39.49 21.26 -14.37
CA ALA A 12 38.44 20.31 -14.72
C ALA A 12 37.20 20.59 -13.87
N VAL A 13 36.18 21.21 -14.48
CA VAL A 13 34.85 21.34 -13.91
C VAL A 13 34.16 19.97 -14.03
N VAL A 14 34.11 19.23 -12.95
CA VAL A 14 33.27 18.02 -12.87
C VAL A 14 31.85 18.49 -12.58
N ALA A 15 31.00 18.52 -13.61
CA ALA A 15 29.58 18.72 -13.43
C ALA A 15 28.99 17.44 -12.78
N LEU A 16 28.76 17.49 -11.46
CA LEU A 16 27.91 16.50 -10.81
C LEU A 16 26.46 16.73 -11.28
N SER A 17 25.99 15.93 -12.21
CA SER A 17 24.57 15.82 -12.46
C SER A 17 23.96 15.14 -11.22
N ALA A 18 23.29 15.94 -10.37
CA ALA A 18 22.41 15.40 -9.35
C ALA A 18 21.26 14.71 -10.10
N GLY A 19 21.30 13.38 -10.14
CA GLY A 19 20.16 12.60 -10.62
C GLY A 19 18.96 12.95 -9.72
N VAL A 20 17.88 13.45 -10.33
CA VAL A 20 16.62 13.62 -9.63
C VAL A 20 16.17 12.22 -9.19
N ALA A 21 16.09 12.01 -7.89
CA ALA A 21 15.45 10.82 -7.35
C ALA A 21 13.98 10.89 -7.76
N ASN A 22 13.56 10.09 -8.73
CA ASN A 22 12.15 9.91 -9.04
C ASN A 22 11.52 9.17 -7.86
N ALA A 23 10.46 9.73 -7.28
CA ALA A 23 9.66 9.01 -6.32
C ALA A 23 9.15 7.71 -6.97
N ALA A 24 9.29 6.58 -6.27
CA ALA A 24 8.82 5.31 -6.78
C ALA A 24 7.32 5.39 -7.08
N THR A 25 6.92 5.01 -8.29
CA THR A 25 5.53 5.07 -8.72
C THR A 25 4.71 4.00 -8.00
N ASN A 26 3.58 4.39 -7.42
CA ASN A 26 2.59 3.44 -6.91
C ASN A 26 1.91 2.73 -8.09
N LEU A 27 1.96 1.40 -8.09
CA LEU A 27 1.35 0.56 -9.13
C LEU A 27 -0.11 0.20 -8.83
N VAL A 28 -0.60 0.50 -7.63
CA VAL A 28 -2.00 0.27 -7.25
C VAL A 28 -2.84 1.45 -7.73
N THR A 29 -3.91 1.14 -8.45
CA THR A 29 -4.95 2.10 -8.83
C THR A 29 -5.99 2.20 -7.72
N ASN A 30 -6.46 3.41 -7.40
CA ASN A 30 -7.53 3.65 -6.41
C ASN A 30 -7.27 2.94 -5.06
N GLY A 31 -6.04 3.05 -4.56
CA GLY A 31 -5.66 2.41 -3.30
C GLY A 31 -6.27 3.05 -2.05
N ASN A 32 -6.84 4.25 -2.18
CA ASN A 32 -7.59 4.97 -1.15
C ASN A 32 -9.12 4.81 -1.29
N PHE A 33 -9.58 3.94 -2.19
CA PHE A 33 -10.98 3.59 -2.42
C PHE A 33 -11.94 4.76 -2.68
N SER A 34 -11.42 5.92 -3.12
CA SER A 34 -12.22 7.13 -3.37
C SER A 34 -13.07 7.01 -4.64
N ASP A 35 -12.57 6.29 -5.65
CA ASP A 35 -13.22 6.18 -6.96
C ASP A 35 -14.23 5.03 -6.96
N THR A 36 -15.48 5.42 -6.83
CA THR A 36 -16.64 4.52 -6.74
C THR A 36 -17.71 4.92 -7.72
N SER A 37 -18.57 3.97 -8.13
CA SER A 37 -19.67 4.26 -9.05
C SER A 37 -20.83 5.04 -8.39
N GLN A 38 -21.06 4.85 -7.09
CA GLN A 38 -22.21 5.43 -6.37
C GLN A 38 -21.89 5.93 -4.96
N GLY A 39 -20.62 6.25 -4.66
CA GLY A 39 -20.18 6.74 -3.35
C GLY A 39 -19.99 5.63 -2.33
N GLY A 40 -19.61 6.04 -1.12
CA GLY A 40 -19.37 5.16 0.03
C GLY A 40 -20.63 4.84 0.83
N ASN A 41 -20.40 4.17 1.96
CA ASN A 41 -21.40 3.66 2.90
C ASN A 41 -22.41 2.70 2.24
N LYS A 42 -21.93 1.84 1.33
CA LYS A 42 -22.69 0.89 0.54
C LYS A 42 -21.99 -0.47 0.45
N GLN A 43 -22.78 -1.51 0.24
CA GLN A 43 -22.24 -2.83 -0.08
C GLN A 43 -21.71 -2.86 -1.52
N LEU A 44 -20.67 -3.62 -1.79
CA LEU A 44 -20.18 -3.79 -3.15
C LEU A 44 -21.19 -4.53 -4.03
N ALA A 45 -21.30 -4.06 -5.26
CA ALA A 45 -22.13 -4.70 -6.27
C ALA A 45 -21.48 -5.98 -6.78
N TYR A 46 -22.31 -6.94 -7.13
CA TYR A 46 -21.89 -8.17 -7.81
C TYR A 46 -21.52 -7.96 -9.29
N THR A 47 -22.18 -7.00 -9.93
CA THR A 47 -21.97 -6.68 -11.35
C THR A 47 -21.68 -5.20 -11.52
N THR A 48 -21.03 -4.84 -12.63
CA THR A 48 -20.81 -3.45 -13.02
C THR A 48 -21.97 -2.86 -13.82
N ASN A 49 -22.92 -3.69 -14.22
CA ASN A 49 -24.11 -3.29 -15.00
C ASN A 49 -25.34 -3.29 -14.11
N ASN A 50 -26.20 -2.27 -14.25
CA ASN A 50 -27.46 -2.13 -13.49
C ASN A 50 -27.26 -2.23 -11.98
N ILE A 51 -26.32 -1.42 -11.46
CA ILE A 51 -26.01 -1.40 -10.04
C ILE A 51 -27.18 -0.83 -9.25
N GLU A 52 -27.67 -1.58 -8.27
CA GLU A 52 -28.72 -1.14 -7.35
C GLU A 52 -28.29 0.11 -6.57
N ALA A 53 -29.26 0.98 -6.20
CA ALA A 53 -28.97 2.25 -5.53
C ALA A 53 -28.23 2.11 -4.17
N ASN A 54 -28.40 0.97 -3.50
CA ASN A 54 -27.73 0.63 -2.24
C ASN A 54 -26.38 -0.09 -2.42
N ARG A 55 -25.89 -0.20 -3.65
CA ARG A 55 -24.64 -0.84 -4.03
C ARG A 55 -23.67 0.16 -4.66
N THR A 56 -22.41 -0.20 -4.70
CA THR A 56 -21.36 0.56 -5.39
C THR A 56 -20.31 -0.39 -5.96
N THR A 57 -19.47 0.08 -6.88
CA THR A 57 -18.26 -0.61 -7.34
C THR A 57 -17.04 0.22 -6.99
N LEU A 58 -15.89 -0.40 -6.96
CA LEU A 58 -14.58 0.26 -6.83
C LEU A 58 -13.87 0.23 -8.17
N ASP A 59 -13.44 1.38 -8.66
CA ASP A 59 -12.66 1.45 -9.88
C ASP A 59 -11.28 0.77 -9.68
N GLY A 60 -10.87 -0.01 -10.68
CA GLY A 60 -9.61 -0.76 -10.65
C GLY A 60 -9.63 -2.03 -9.77
N TRP A 61 -10.67 -2.26 -8.97
CA TRP A 61 -10.75 -3.43 -8.08
C TRP A 61 -11.89 -4.37 -8.46
N THR A 62 -11.63 -5.66 -8.27
CA THR A 62 -12.62 -6.72 -8.42
C THR A 62 -12.85 -7.38 -7.06
N SER A 63 -14.12 -7.53 -6.69
CA SER A 63 -14.48 -8.30 -5.50
C SER A 63 -15.11 -9.62 -5.93
N SER A 64 -14.74 -10.72 -5.28
CA SER A 64 -15.46 -12.00 -5.44
C SER A 64 -16.83 -11.95 -4.76
N ASN A 65 -17.34 -10.74 -4.55
CA ASN A 65 -18.62 -10.50 -3.92
C ASN A 65 -19.75 -11.00 -4.83
N ARG A 66 -20.25 -12.18 -4.55
CA ARG A 66 -21.57 -12.58 -5.02
C ARG A 66 -22.61 -11.99 -4.07
N ASN A 67 -23.88 -11.97 -4.41
CA ASN A 67 -24.94 -11.38 -3.56
C ASN A 67 -24.93 -11.86 -2.10
N ASP A 68 -24.18 -12.89 -1.79
CA ASP A 68 -23.99 -13.53 -0.49
C ASP A 68 -22.68 -13.14 0.23
N ARG A 69 -21.84 -12.27 -0.35
CA ARG A 69 -20.56 -11.84 0.27
C ARG A 69 -20.71 -10.47 0.94
N TYR A 70 -20.02 -10.31 2.06
CA TYR A 70 -20.14 -9.11 2.90
C TYR A 70 -18.92 -8.20 2.74
N ASN A 71 -18.79 -7.61 1.56
CA ASN A 71 -17.83 -6.59 1.23
C ASN A 71 -18.52 -5.24 1.00
N PHE A 72 -17.93 -4.18 1.53
CA PHE A 72 -18.51 -2.84 1.56
C PHE A 72 -17.47 -1.79 1.22
N VAL A 73 -17.92 -0.62 0.81
CA VAL A 73 -17.18 0.63 0.89
C VAL A 73 -17.86 1.48 1.94
N LEU A 74 -17.14 1.86 2.99
CA LEU A 74 -17.66 2.69 4.06
C LEU A 74 -17.09 4.09 3.95
N ASP A 75 -17.92 5.10 4.09
CA ASP A 75 -17.47 6.47 4.31
C ASP A 75 -17.19 6.67 5.81
N THR A 76 -15.94 6.89 6.15
CA THR A 76 -15.50 6.99 7.56
C THR A 76 -16.18 8.10 8.33
N ALA A 77 -16.62 9.17 7.67
CA ALA A 77 -17.29 10.30 8.31
C ALA A 77 -18.72 9.96 8.77
N ILE A 78 -19.41 9.06 8.07
CA ILE A 78 -20.84 8.79 8.29
C ILE A 78 -21.16 7.32 8.63
N ALA A 79 -20.23 6.40 8.54
CA ALA A 79 -20.46 4.96 8.73
C ALA A 79 -21.15 4.61 10.05
N ASN A 80 -20.97 5.41 11.11
CA ASN A 80 -21.61 5.24 12.41
C ASN A 80 -22.76 6.21 12.68
N THR A 81 -23.05 7.17 11.81
CA THR A 81 -24.05 8.23 12.02
C THR A 81 -25.12 8.32 10.95
N ASP A 82 -24.89 7.76 9.75
CA ASP A 82 -25.85 7.76 8.66
C ASP A 82 -27.19 7.15 9.10
N LYS A 83 -28.26 7.92 8.94
CA LYS A 83 -29.61 7.49 9.35
C LYS A 83 -30.24 6.48 8.39
N SER A 84 -29.78 6.45 7.14
CA SER A 84 -30.31 5.54 6.12
C SER A 84 -29.63 4.17 6.18
N VAL A 85 -28.32 4.16 6.40
CA VAL A 85 -27.52 2.93 6.48
C VAL A 85 -26.40 3.13 7.51
N LYS A 86 -26.62 2.68 8.74
CA LYS A 86 -25.62 2.73 9.80
C LYS A 86 -24.92 1.38 9.91
N TRP A 87 -23.68 1.30 9.48
CA TRP A 87 -22.90 0.06 9.49
C TRP A 87 -22.07 -0.16 10.74
N MET A 88 -21.54 0.92 11.33
CA MET A 88 -20.58 0.83 12.43
C MET A 88 -21.18 1.27 13.76
N LYS A 89 -20.81 0.59 14.87
CA LYS A 89 -21.24 0.97 16.22
C LYS A 89 -20.55 2.24 16.70
N THR A 90 -19.30 2.45 16.36
CA THR A 90 -18.48 3.59 16.76
C THR A 90 -17.89 4.29 15.54
N SER A 91 -17.38 5.49 15.73
CA SER A 91 -16.67 6.22 14.68
C SER A 91 -15.39 5.48 14.30
N ILE A 92 -15.17 5.38 13.00
CA ILE A 92 -13.93 4.86 12.38
C ILE A 92 -13.15 6.00 11.71
N ALA A 93 -13.62 7.25 11.85
CA ALA A 93 -12.97 8.43 11.30
C ALA A 93 -11.72 8.81 12.07
N GLY A 94 -10.82 9.51 11.38
CA GLY A 94 -9.59 10.05 11.96
C GLY A 94 -8.38 9.13 11.81
N GLY A 95 -7.21 9.69 12.03
CA GLY A 95 -5.95 8.98 11.82
C GLY A 95 -5.65 8.71 10.35
N LEU A 96 -5.27 7.49 10.05
CA LEU A 96 -4.82 7.05 8.71
C LEU A 96 -5.99 6.82 7.74
N GLY A 97 -7.12 6.27 8.22
CA GLY A 97 -8.30 6.02 7.38
C GLY A 97 -9.16 7.27 7.21
N GLN A 98 -9.31 7.75 5.99
CA GLN A 98 -10.07 8.94 5.66
C GLN A 98 -10.90 8.75 4.38
N GLY A 99 -12.07 9.39 4.32
CA GLY A 99 -12.96 9.26 3.18
C GLY A 99 -13.54 7.86 3.07
N ASN A 100 -13.46 7.25 1.90
CA ASN A 100 -13.91 5.89 1.68
C ASN A 100 -12.83 4.89 2.10
N VAL A 101 -13.25 3.79 2.70
CA VAL A 101 -12.41 2.63 3.04
C VAL A 101 -13.10 1.36 2.59
N PHE A 102 -12.33 0.35 2.20
CA PHE A 102 -12.88 -0.98 1.96
C PHE A 102 -13.10 -1.70 3.30
N ALA A 103 -14.21 -2.42 3.41
CA ALA A 103 -14.57 -3.18 4.59
C ALA A 103 -15.06 -4.58 4.22
N SER A 104 -14.62 -5.60 4.93
CA SER A 104 -15.07 -6.98 4.75
C SER A 104 -15.37 -7.62 6.09
N ASP A 105 -16.48 -8.39 6.13
CA ASP A 105 -16.79 -9.21 7.28
C ASP A 105 -15.84 -10.42 7.32
N SER A 106 -14.99 -10.49 8.33
CA SER A 106 -13.99 -11.56 8.45
C SER A 106 -14.56 -12.88 8.99
N GLN A 107 -15.79 -12.87 9.52
CA GLN A 107 -16.43 -14.03 10.14
C GLN A 107 -17.52 -14.64 9.27
N TYR A 108 -18.19 -13.82 8.46
CA TYR A 108 -19.35 -14.25 7.70
C TYR A 108 -19.18 -13.94 6.20
N LEU A 109 -18.92 -14.99 5.41
CA LEU A 109 -18.82 -14.94 3.96
C LEU A 109 -17.89 -13.81 3.43
N PRO A 110 -16.62 -13.73 3.85
CA PRO A 110 -15.71 -12.73 3.29
C PRO A 110 -15.51 -12.96 1.80
N GLY A 111 -15.42 -11.86 1.04
CA GLY A 111 -15.09 -11.89 -0.38
C GLY A 111 -13.67 -11.38 -0.61
N THR A 112 -12.92 -12.03 -1.50
CA THR A 112 -11.59 -11.55 -1.90
C THR A 112 -11.72 -10.24 -2.69
N LEU A 113 -10.98 -9.22 -2.27
CA LEU A 113 -10.73 -8.00 -3.04
C LEU A 113 -9.45 -8.19 -3.83
N SER A 114 -9.44 -7.90 -5.13
CA SER A 114 -8.26 -8.10 -5.97
C SER A 114 -8.10 -7.05 -7.06
N GLN A 115 -6.83 -6.81 -7.44
CA GLN A 115 -6.46 -5.94 -8.56
C GLN A 115 -5.36 -6.61 -9.37
N ASN A 116 -5.45 -6.56 -10.70
CA ASN A 116 -4.35 -6.96 -11.56
C ASN A 116 -3.33 -5.84 -11.66
N ILE A 117 -2.15 -6.07 -11.11
CA ILE A 117 -1.03 -5.13 -11.13
C ILE A 117 -0.19 -5.40 -12.39
N THR A 118 0.05 -4.36 -13.17
CA THR A 118 0.87 -4.41 -14.40
C THR A 118 2.13 -3.53 -14.25
N GLY A 119 3.05 -3.64 -15.21
CA GLY A 119 4.30 -2.86 -15.16
C GLY A 119 5.34 -3.41 -14.19
N LEU A 120 5.18 -4.66 -13.76
CA LEU A 120 6.15 -5.33 -12.90
C LEU A 120 7.38 -5.79 -13.71
N THR A 121 8.50 -5.91 -13.00
CA THR A 121 9.71 -6.57 -13.51
C THR A 121 9.82 -7.94 -12.87
N ALA A 122 9.85 -9.00 -13.68
CA ALA A 122 10.04 -10.37 -13.17
C ALA A 122 11.36 -10.46 -12.38
N GLY A 123 11.33 -11.06 -11.21
CA GLY A 123 12.45 -11.11 -10.25
C GLY A 123 12.60 -9.84 -9.40
N GLY A 124 11.86 -8.74 -9.71
CA GLY A 124 11.87 -7.51 -8.93
C GLY A 124 11.19 -7.66 -7.58
N LEU A 125 11.72 -6.95 -6.58
CA LEU A 125 11.09 -6.86 -5.25
C LEU A 125 10.19 -5.63 -5.19
N TYR A 126 9.04 -5.80 -4.55
CA TYR A 126 8.03 -4.76 -4.36
C TYR A 126 7.64 -4.66 -2.89
N THR A 127 7.51 -3.44 -2.40
CA THR A 127 7.00 -3.15 -1.07
C THR A 127 5.53 -2.77 -1.18
N LEU A 128 4.69 -3.55 -0.54
CA LEU A 128 3.28 -3.26 -0.32
C LEU A 128 3.12 -2.59 1.05
N THR A 129 2.43 -1.46 1.08
CA THR A 129 1.97 -0.83 2.32
C THR A 129 0.46 -0.64 2.27
N PHE A 130 -0.21 -0.76 3.39
CA PHE A 130 -1.64 -0.47 3.53
C PHE A 130 -2.01 -0.17 4.97
N ASP A 131 -3.05 0.62 5.14
CA ASP A 131 -3.62 0.91 6.44
C ASP A 131 -4.80 -0.02 6.71
N PHE A 132 -4.94 -0.48 7.95
CA PHE A 132 -5.98 -1.42 8.34
C PHE A 132 -6.45 -1.21 9.78
N ALA A 133 -7.69 -1.59 10.03
CA ALA A 133 -8.29 -1.52 11.35
C ALA A 133 -9.39 -2.58 11.50
N LEU A 134 -9.88 -2.77 12.71
CA LEU A 134 -11.01 -3.64 13.04
C LEU A 134 -12.08 -2.84 13.78
N ALA A 135 -13.35 -2.99 13.39
CA ALA A 135 -14.45 -2.29 14.04
C ALA A 135 -15.72 -3.15 14.10
N GLN A 136 -16.52 -2.96 15.15
CA GLN A 136 -17.74 -3.72 15.37
C GLN A 136 -18.88 -3.24 14.47
N GLN A 137 -19.55 -4.17 13.80
CA GLN A 137 -20.78 -3.89 13.05
C GLN A 137 -21.96 -3.56 13.98
N VAL A 138 -22.90 -2.74 13.47
CA VAL A 138 -24.19 -2.50 14.12
C VAL A 138 -25.01 -3.80 14.11
N GLY A 139 -25.78 -4.02 15.17
CA GLY A 139 -26.63 -5.21 15.33
C GLY A 139 -25.98 -6.40 15.97
N PHE A 140 -24.64 -6.40 16.10
CA PHE A 140 -23.90 -7.51 16.71
C PHE A 140 -23.27 -7.08 18.03
N ASN A 141 -23.15 -8.04 18.97
CA ASN A 141 -22.55 -7.87 20.28
C ASN A 141 -21.59 -9.01 20.56
N GLY A 142 -20.41 -8.69 21.05
CA GLY A 142 -19.39 -9.67 21.40
C GLY A 142 -17.97 -9.15 21.24
N VAL A 143 -17.04 -9.92 21.74
CA VAL A 143 -15.59 -9.69 21.57
C VAL A 143 -15.17 -10.30 20.23
N ASN A 144 -14.28 -9.64 19.52
CA ASN A 144 -13.69 -10.15 18.28
C ASN A 144 -12.18 -10.28 18.48
N ASN A 145 -11.65 -11.46 18.24
CA ASN A 145 -10.24 -11.77 18.40
C ASN A 145 -9.63 -12.25 17.08
N ASP A 146 -8.32 -12.02 16.94
CA ASP A 146 -7.48 -12.65 15.92
C ASP A 146 -7.97 -12.42 14.47
N ASN A 147 -8.36 -11.19 14.15
CA ASN A 147 -8.73 -10.80 12.81
C ASN A 147 -7.52 -10.21 12.07
N PHE A 148 -7.35 -10.56 10.80
CA PHE A 148 -6.22 -10.12 10.00
C PHE A 148 -6.53 -10.12 8.49
N TRP A 149 -5.78 -9.35 7.73
CA TRP A 149 -5.75 -9.44 6.27
C TRP A 149 -4.77 -10.51 5.82
N GLN A 150 -5.26 -11.49 5.08
CA GLN A 150 -4.43 -12.39 4.29
C GLN A 150 -4.21 -11.77 2.91
N VAL A 151 -2.94 -11.56 2.55
CA VAL A 151 -2.53 -10.87 1.32
C VAL A 151 -1.81 -11.83 0.41
N GLY A 152 -2.27 -11.91 -0.84
CA GLY A 152 -1.64 -12.69 -1.91
C GLY A 152 -1.08 -11.78 -3.00
N PHE A 153 0.02 -12.21 -3.65
CA PHE A 153 0.61 -11.53 -4.79
C PHE A 153 1.06 -12.55 -5.84
N GLY A 154 0.18 -12.80 -6.81
CA GLY A 154 0.34 -13.88 -7.80
C GLY A 154 0.13 -15.27 -7.19
N ASP A 155 0.18 -16.29 -8.02
CA ASP A 155 -0.17 -17.66 -7.63
C ASP A 155 0.99 -18.43 -6.97
N VAL A 156 2.21 -17.96 -7.12
CA VAL A 156 3.43 -18.69 -6.68
C VAL A 156 4.07 -18.13 -5.43
N ASN A 157 3.69 -16.94 -4.98
CA ASN A 157 4.14 -16.39 -3.72
C ASN A 157 3.29 -16.93 -2.57
N PRO A 158 3.89 -17.28 -1.42
CA PRO A 158 3.11 -17.58 -0.24
C PRO A 158 2.33 -16.33 0.18
N THR A 159 1.12 -16.53 0.67
CA THR A 159 0.35 -15.45 1.27
C THR A 159 1.05 -14.93 2.53
N GLN A 160 0.94 -13.63 2.79
CA GLN A 160 1.41 -13.00 4.02
C GLN A 160 0.21 -12.46 4.81
N ASN A 161 0.33 -12.43 6.12
CA ASN A 161 -0.74 -11.96 6.99
C ASN A 161 -0.35 -10.63 7.65
N SER A 162 -1.32 -9.73 7.79
CA SER A 162 -1.17 -8.56 8.64
C SER A 162 -1.05 -8.95 10.11
N ALA A 163 -0.72 -8.00 10.97
CA ALA A 163 -0.80 -8.21 12.41
C ALA A 163 -2.25 -8.54 12.82
N LEU A 164 -2.40 -9.36 13.85
CA LEU A 164 -3.69 -9.69 14.43
C LEU A 164 -4.31 -8.47 15.11
N LEU A 165 -5.62 -8.32 14.95
CA LEU A 165 -6.43 -7.31 15.60
C LEU A 165 -7.51 -7.95 16.45
N SER A 166 -7.74 -7.38 17.64
CA SER A 166 -8.81 -7.78 18.55
C SER A 166 -9.50 -6.54 19.11
N ILE A 167 -10.81 -6.63 19.30
CA ILE A 167 -11.62 -5.54 19.89
C ILE A 167 -12.62 -6.10 20.91
N ALA A 168 -12.89 -5.31 21.94
CA ALA A 168 -14.00 -5.55 22.85
C ALA A 168 -15.34 -5.29 22.14
N ASN A 169 -16.44 -5.67 22.78
CA ASN A 169 -17.79 -5.40 22.30
C ASN A 169 -18.00 -3.91 21.97
N GLY A 170 -18.42 -3.63 20.74
CA GLY A 170 -18.63 -2.27 20.26
C GLY A 170 -17.34 -1.49 19.95
N GLY A 171 -16.16 -2.15 20.00
CA GLY A 171 -14.87 -1.49 19.90
C GLY A 171 -14.44 -1.15 18.49
N PHE A 172 -13.34 -0.37 18.46
CA PHE A 172 -12.54 -0.02 17.28
C PHE A 172 -11.06 -0.13 17.66
N SER A 173 -10.26 -0.81 16.84
CA SER A 173 -8.83 -1.06 17.14
C SER A 173 -7.92 0.15 16.97
N GLY A 174 -8.42 1.21 16.36
CA GLY A 174 -7.58 2.24 15.76
C GLY A 174 -6.90 1.73 14.48
N TRP A 175 -6.47 2.68 13.64
CA TRP A 175 -5.76 2.41 12.40
C TRP A 175 -4.30 2.02 12.65
N LYS A 176 -3.80 1.06 11.87
CA LYS A 176 -2.41 0.61 11.84
C LYS A 176 -1.95 0.50 10.40
N THR A 177 -0.64 0.60 10.16
CA THR A 177 -0.03 0.38 8.85
C THR A 177 0.66 -0.98 8.83
N ALA A 178 0.46 -1.74 7.77
CA ALA A 178 1.20 -2.95 7.45
C ALA A 178 2.19 -2.67 6.32
N THR A 179 3.33 -3.37 6.36
CA THR A 179 4.34 -3.37 5.30
C THR A 179 4.73 -4.80 5.00
N MET A 180 4.69 -5.18 3.71
CA MET A 180 5.04 -6.51 3.22
C MET A 180 5.95 -6.39 2.00
N THR A 181 6.79 -7.40 1.76
CA THR A 181 7.64 -7.45 0.57
C THR A 181 7.33 -8.70 -0.23
N PHE A 182 7.18 -8.54 -1.54
CA PHE A 182 6.90 -9.61 -2.48
C PHE A 182 7.88 -9.56 -3.66
N ALA A 183 8.24 -10.73 -4.18
CA ALA A 183 8.97 -10.84 -5.43
C ALA A 183 7.96 -11.01 -6.59
N ALA A 184 8.08 -10.22 -7.64
CA ALA A 184 7.29 -10.43 -8.82
C ALA A 184 7.86 -11.60 -9.65
N THR A 185 7.00 -12.50 -10.11
CA THR A 185 7.38 -13.64 -10.96
C THR A 185 7.07 -13.41 -12.43
N SER A 186 6.28 -12.38 -12.74
CA SER A 186 5.90 -11.98 -14.09
C SER A 186 5.72 -10.46 -14.18
N THR A 187 5.46 -9.95 -15.38
CA THR A 187 5.21 -8.51 -15.62
C THR A 187 3.81 -8.06 -15.23
N SER A 188 2.92 -9.01 -14.88
CA SER A 188 1.56 -8.77 -14.39
C SER A 188 1.20 -9.84 -13.38
N GLN A 189 0.69 -9.44 -12.21
CA GLN A 189 0.26 -10.34 -11.13
C GLN A 189 -0.95 -9.78 -10.39
N VAL A 190 -1.75 -10.68 -9.83
CA VAL A 190 -2.91 -10.30 -9.02
C VAL A 190 -2.46 -10.01 -7.60
N LEU A 191 -2.73 -8.81 -7.12
CA LEU A 191 -2.72 -8.45 -5.69
C LEU A 191 -4.09 -8.76 -5.11
N SER A 192 -4.16 -9.46 -3.98
CA SER A 192 -5.42 -9.86 -3.37
C SER A 192 -5.41 -9.70 -1.86
N PHE A 193 -6.56 -9.37 -1.31
CA PHE A 193 -6.83 -9.24 0.12
C PHE A 193 -8.04 -10.10 0.49
N LEU A 194 -7.90 -10.94 1.52
CA LEU A 194 -8.99 -11.71 2.10
C LEU A 194 -9.05 -11.46 3.60
N ALA A 195 -10.18 -11.01 4.09
CA ALA A 195 -10.41 -10.84 5.51
C ALA A 195 -10.52 -12.21 6.20
N GLN A 196 -9.80 -12.40 7.29
CA GLN A 196 -9.76 -13.62 8.08
C GLN A 196 -10.05 -13.31 9.55
N GLY A 197 -10.82 -14.19 10.19
CA GLY A 197 -11.05 -14.17 11.62
C GLY A 197 -11.02 -15.59 12.16
N THR A 198 -10.35 -15.81 13.28
CA THR A 198 -10.04 -17.15 13.80
C THR A 198 -10.87 -17.55 15.01
N GLY A 199 -11.58 -16.62 15.66
CA GLY A 199 -12.34 -16.88 16.88
C GLY A 199 -13.84 -16.79 16.71
N PRO A 200 -14.62 -17.40 17.63
CA PRO A 200 -16.04 -17.10 17.74
C PRO A 200 -16.18 -15.64 18.15
N GLY A 201 -16.96 -14.89 17.41
CA GLY A 201 -17.18 -13.48 17.68
C GLY A 201 -18.45 -12.98 17.01
N ALA A 202 -18.83 -11.77 17.34
CA ALA A 202 -19.86 -11.07 16.58
C ALA A 202 -19.21 -10.52 15.31
N PRO A 203 -19.87 -10.58 14.14
CA PRO A 203 -19.27 -10.10 12.90
C PRO A 203 -18.64 -8.71 13.04
N PRO A 204 -17.33 -8.57 12.82
CA PRO A 204 -16.63 -7.30 12.74
C PRO A 204 -16.46 -6.92 11.29
N PHE A 205 -16.16 -5.65 11.00
CA PHE A 205 -15.53 -5.27 9.75
C PHE A 205 -14.03 -5.14 9.93
N LEU A 206 -13.29 -5.89 9.14
CA LEU A 206 -11.88 -5.62 8.89
C LEU A 206 -11.80 -4.54 7.79
N LEU A 207 -11.15 -3.44 8.11
CA LEU A 207 -11.06 -2.23 7.28
C LEU A 207 -9.71 -2.18 6.58
N LEU A 208 -9.69 -1.64 5.36
CA LEU A 208 -8.51 -1.49 4.51
C LEU A 208 -8.52 -0.11 3.85
N ASP A 209 -7.38 0.57 3.83
CA ASP A 209 -7.19 1.86 3.16
C ASP A 209 -5.73 2.07 2.73
N ASN A 210 -5.48 3.10 1.93
CA ASN A 210 -4.15 3.59 1.53
C ASN A 210 -3.22 2.48 0.99
N VAL A 211 -3.76 1.61 0.15
CA VAL A 211 -2.98 0.51 -0.46
C VAL A 211 -1.98 1.08 -1.48
N SER A 212 -0.71 0.77 -1.30
CA SER A 212 0.37 1.21 -2.19
C SER A 212 1.35 0.08 -2.43
N LEU A 213 1.70 -0.14 -3.70
CA LEU A 213 2.72 -1.09 -4.12
C LEU A 213 3.78 -0.37 -4.94
N ILE A 214 5.00 -0.31 -4.44
CA ILE A 214 6.13 0.36 -5.09
C ILE A 214 7.29 -0.61 -5.27
N SER A 215 8.17 -0.34 -6.26
CA SER A 215 9.42 -1.10 -6.40
C SER A 215 10.29 -0.91 -5.14
N ALA A 216 10.77 -2.01 -4.57
CA ALA A 216 11.65 -2.01 -3.40
C ALA A 216 13.12 -1.74 -3.73
N VAL A 217 13.46 -1.61 -5.03
CA VAL A 217 14.85 -1.43 -5.46
C VAL A 217 15.31 -0.01 -5.15
N PRO A 218 16.42 0.17 -4.41
CA PRO A 218 17.10 1.46 -4.33
C PRO A 218 17.49 1.87 -5.75
N GLU A 219 17.15 3.10 -6.16
CA GLU A 219 17.43 3.60 -7.50
C GLU A 219 18.91 3.40 -7.86
N PRO A 220 19.22 2.97 -9.10
CA PRO A 220 20.60 2.81 -9.58
C PRO A 220 21.47 4.06 -9.39
N SER A 221 20.85 5.24 -9.35
CA SER A 221 21.46 6.53 -9.03
C SER A 221 22.13 6.57 -7.67
N THR A 222 21.57 5.93 -6.64
CA THR A 222 22.13 5.91 -5.29
C THR A 222 23.47 5.14 -5.26
N TRP A 223 23.55 4.01 -5.93
CA TRP A 223 24.80 3.23 -6.07
C TRP A 223 25.81 3.97 -6.94
N GLY A 224 25.38 4.59 -8.03
CA GLY A 224 26.22 5.41 -8.90
C GLY A 224 26.84 6.60 -8.16
N MET A 225 26.05 7.31 -7.37
CA MET A 225 26.51 8.44 -6.54
C MET A 225 27.50 7.99 -5.46
N MET A 226 27.23 6.87 -4.79
CA MET A 226 28.13 6.32 -3.76
C MET A 226 29.48 5.91 -4.37
N LEU A 227 29.46 5.16 -5.47
CA LEU A 227 30.69 4.75 -6.18
C LEU A 227 31.44 5.95 -6.78
N GLY A 228 30.72 6.92 -7.35
CA GLY A 228 31.30 8.17 -7.86
C GLY A 228 31.96 8.98 -6.74
N GLY A 229 31.31 9.11 -5.59
CA GLY A 229 31.84 9.81 -4.43
C GLY A 229 33.11 9.14 -3.87
N LEU A 230 33.09 7.80 -3.71
CA LEU A 230 34.26 7.04 -3.28
C LEU A 230 35.41 7.12 -4.27
N GLY A 231 35.11 7.06 -5.58
CA GLY A 231 36.10 7.23 -6.65
C GLY A 231 36.79 8.61 -6.60
N LEU A 232 36.01 9.68 -6.40
CA LEU A 232 36.52 11.04 -6.29
C LEU A 232 37.42 11.23 -5.07
N VAL A 233 37.00 10.72 -3.92
CA VAL A 233 37.80 10.76 -2.66
C VAL A 233 39.11 9.99 -2.83
N GLY A 234 39.08 8.80 -3.44
CA GLY A 234 40.24 7.99 -3.73
C GLY A 234 41.23 8.69 -4.69
N PHE A 235 40.71 9.33 -5.74
CA PHE A 235 41.52 10.11 -6.69
C PHE A 235 42.20 11.30 -6.01
N LEU A 236 41.48 12.08 -5.21
CA LEU A 236 42.02 13.24 -4.50
C LEU A 236 43.06 12.81 -3.46
N ALA A 237 42.86 11.70 -2.76
CA ALA A 237 43.85 11.16 -1.81
C ALA A 237 45.15 10.72 -2.51
N ARG A 238 45.05 10.09 -3.69
CA ARG A 238 46.19 9.71 -4.52
C ARG A 238 46.97 10.92 -5.01
N ARG A 239 46.30 11.96 -5.46
CA ARG A 239 46.88 13.21 -5.94
C ARG A 239 47.66 13.94 -4.82
N ARG A 240 47.13 13.96 -3.60
CA ARG A 240 47.83 14.56 -2.43
C ARG A 240 49.09 13.80 -2.02
N ARG A 241 49.11 12.47 -2.17
CA ARG A 241 50.29 11.66 -1.90
C ARG A 241 51.41 11.89 -2.94
N ALA A 242 51.02 11.97 -4.23
CA ALA A 242 52.00 12.27 -5.29
C ALA A 242 52.66 13.65 -5.15
N ALA A 243 51.89 14.67 -4.69
CA ALA A 243 52.40 16.02 -4.46
C ALA A 243 53.31 16.17 -3.24
N LYS A 244 53.37 15.18 -2.32
CA LYS A 244 54.29 15.16 -1.17
C LYS A 244 55.59 14.43 -1.44
N LEU A 245 55.74 13.74 -2.57
CA LEU A 245 56.92 12.95 -2.96
C LEU A 245 57.74 13.63 -4.07
N ALA A 246 57.27 14.77 -4.56
CA ALA A 246 57.97 15.66 -5.49
C ALA A 246 58.46 16.94 -4.77
#